data_04e46a8f3e5a181d36e2e1db350a129c
#
_entry.id   04e46a8f3e5a181d36e2e1db350a129c
#
_cell.length_a   1.000
_cell.length_b   1.000
_cell.length_c   1.000
_cell.angle_alpha   90.00
_cell.angle_beta   90.00
_cell.angle_gamma   90.00
#
_symmetry.space_group_name_H-M   'P 1'
#
loop_
_entity.id
_entity.type
_entity.pdbx_description
1 polymer ?
#
loop_
_entity_poly.entity_id
_entity_poly.type
_entity_poly.pdbx_seq_one_letter_code
_entity_poly.pdbx_strand_id
1 'polypeptide(L)'
;MKNKKKGLLYLFIILAVTGLCTFTTLVGFTDAHRGSAQNIKLGLDLAGGVSITYQAVKDNPTDTEMRDTIAMMQDRAEVYSTESSVVQEGNNRISIDIPGVENADEVLESLGKEGTLDFVAADDMKFDDAGNPEYTKVVCSGKHVKNAEAGTQQDEITKNKEYVVELSFNAKGTKKFAQATAEAYPSRKQIYIVYDGKVLSAPAVQAEI
;
A
#
# COMPACT_ATOMS: atom_id res chain seq x y z
N MET A 1 -11.69 3.62 67.39
CA MET A 1 -12.49 2.95 66.30
C MET A 1 -12.56 3.77 64.98
N LYS A 2 -12.54 5.13 65.01
CA LYS A 2 -12.66 6.00 63.80
C LYS A 2 -11.53 5.82 62.78
N ASN A 3 -10.28 5.54 63.23
CA ASN A 3 -9.14 5.39 62.34
C ASN A 3 -9.09 4.01 61.59
N LYS A 4 -9.66 2.94 62.19
CA LYS A 4 -9.73 1.62 61.55
C LYS A 4 -10.70 1.63 60.34
N LYS A 5 -11.81 2.41 60.43
CA LYS A 5 -12.75 2.52 59.32
C LYS A 5 -12.16 3.33 58.17
N LYS A 6 -11.35 4.37 58.42
CA LYS A 6 -10.62 5.10 57.39
C LYS A 6 -9.56 4.25 56.70
N GLY A 7 -8.81 3.44 57.49
CA GLY A 7 -7.82 2.52 56.92
C GLY A 7 -8.45 1.45 56.00
N LEU A 8 -9.60 0.92 56.39
CA LEU A 8 -10.34 -0.05 55.57
C LEU A 8 -10.87 0.59 54.29
N LEU A 9 -11.33 1.86 54.36
CA LEU A 9 -11.77 2.59 53.18
C LEU A 9 -10.61 2.84 52.20
N TYR A 10 -9.42 3.25 52.69
CA TYR A 10 -8.26 3.42 51.82
C TYR A 10 -7.81 2.10 51.19
N LEU A 11 -7.82 1.02 51.95
CA LEU A 11 -7.50 -0.33 51.40
C LEU A 11 -8.48 -0.70 50.27
N PHE A 12 -9.75 -0.46 50.44
CA PHE A 12 -10.77 -0.73 49.43
C PHE A 12 -10.56 0.11 48.18
N ILE A 13 -10.25 1.40 48.33
CA ILE A 13 -9.96 2.31 47.21
C ILE A 13 -8.73 1.82 46.43
N ILE A 14 -7.65 1.45 47.14
CA ILE A 14 -6.44 0.94 46.51
C ILE A 14 -6.74 -0.34 45.70
N LEU A 15 -7.47 -1.28 46.28
CA LEU A 15 -7.88 -2.50 45.58
C LEU A 15 -8.77 -2.22 44.38
N ALA A 16 -9.70 -1.30 44.48
CA ALA A 16 -10.56 -0.92 43.38
C ALA A 16 -9.78 -0.26 42.24
N VAL A 17 -8.84 0.66 42.56
CA VAL A 17 -7.98 1.31 41.55
C VAL A 17 -7.06 0.29 40.89
N THR A 18 -6.42 -0.58 41.70
CA THR A 18 -5.55 -1.64 41.14
C THR A 18 -6.32 -2.59 40.25
N GLY A 19 -7.51 -3.02 40.67
CA GLY A 19 -8.40 -3.88 39.87
C GLY A 19 -8.82 -3.19 38.55
N LEU A 20 -9.16 -1.90 38.60
CA LEU A 20 -9.50 -1.13 37.41
C LEU A 20 -8.31 -1.02 36.46
N CYS A 21 -7.13 -0.67 36.98
CA CYS A 21 -5.91 -0.60 36.16
C CYS A 21 -5.56 -1.95 35.53
N THR A 22 -5.64 -3.03 36.27
CA THR A 22 -5.41 -4.38 35.74
C THR A 22 -6.42 -4.74 34.66
N PHE A 23 -7.69 -4.44 34.90
CA PHE A 23 -8.76 -4.69 33.94
C PHE A 23 -8.52 -3.90 32.64
N THR A 24 -8.22 -2.61 32.74
CA THR A 24 -7.96 -1.77 31.55
C THR A 24 -6.72 -2.20 30.79
N THR A 25 -5.68 -2.69 31.48
CA THR A 25 -4.46 -3.20 30.85
C THR A 25 -4.70 -4.52 30.10
N LEU A 26 -5.58 -5.38 30.61
CA LEU A 26 -5.87 -6.67 29.97
C LEU A 26 -6.92 -6.56 28.86
N VAL A 27 -7.96 -5.77 29.04
CA VAL A 27 -9.12 -5.70 28.14
C VAL A 27 -9.09 -4.46 27.22
N GLY A 28 -8.51 -3.34 27.71
CA GLY A 28 -8.56 -2.07 27.01
C GLY A 28 -9.81 -1.25 27.34
N PHE A 29 -9.92 -0.06 26.72
CA PHE A 29 -11.03 0.89 27.01
C PHE A 29 -12.17 0.81 25.98
N THR A 30 -11.98 0.12 24.85
CA THR A 30 -12.94 0.09 23.75
C THR A 30 -13.03 -1.29 23.13
N ASP A 31 -14.05 -1.51 22.28
CA ASP A 31 -14.23 -2.75 21.48
C ASP A 31 -13.01 -3.04 20.59
N ALA A 32 -12.22 -2.02 20.24
CA ALA A 32 -10.95 -2.15 19.53
C ALA A 32 -9.75 -2.43 20.45
N HIS A 33 -9.97 -2.82 21.72
CA HIS A 33 -8.92 -3.10 22.71
C HIS A 33 -7.87 -2.00 22.91
N ARG A 34 -8.21 -0.73 22.63
CA ARG A 34 -7.30 0.39 22.81
C ARG A 34 -6.88 0.52 24.28
N GLY A 35 -5.55 0.68 24.50
CA GLY A 35 -4.97 0.74 25.84
C GLY A 35 -4.73 -0.63 26.48
N SER A 36 -5.03 -1.73 25.80
CA SER A 36 -4.64 -3.07 26.22
C SER A 36 -3.14 -3.30 25.97
N ALA A 37 -2.52 -4.09 26.85
CA ALA A 37 -1.13 -4.54 26.67
C ALA A 37 -0.93 -5.35 25.38
N GLN A 38 -1.98 -6.01 24.88
CA GLN A 38 -1.96 -6.76 23.62
C GLN A 38 -1.86 -5.87 22.38
N ASN A 39 -2.22 -4.58 22.48
CA ASN A 39 -2.12 -3.60 21.40
C ASN A 39 -0.81 -2.82 21.39
N ILE A 40 0.14 -3.18 22.24
CA ILE A 40 1.48 -2.59 22.20
C ILE A 40 2.20 -3.14 20.98
N LYS A 41 2.53 -2.25 20.05
CA LYS A 41 3.33 -2.59 18.87
C LYS A 41 4.74 -2.99 19.33
N LEU A 42 5.09 -4.23 19.04
CA LEU A 42 6.39 -4.79 19.36
C LEU A 42 7.31 -4.62 18.16
N GLY A 43 8.47 -4.03 18.34
CA GLY A 43 9.51 -3.98 17.32
C GLY A 43 10.10 -5.36 17.02
N LEU A 44 10.94 -5.45 16.00
CA LEU A 44 11.61 -6.67 15.52
C LEU A 44 12.29 -7.48 16.64
N ASP A 45 12.86 -6.80 17.64
CA ASP A 45 13.55 -7.45 18.76
C ASP A 45 12.63 -8.32 19.64
N LEU A 46 11.36 -8.00 19.71
CA LEU A 46 10.37 -8.68 20.55
C LEU A 46 9.39 -9.51 19.77
N ALA A 47 8.99 -9.05 18.60
CA ALA A 47 8.06 -9.75 17.70
C ALA A 47 8.76 -10.78 16.81
N GLY A 48 10.07 -10.67 16.65
CA GLY A 48 10.78 -11.32 15.56
C GLY A 48 10.43 -10.66 14.22
N GLY A 49 10.99 -11.14 13.14
CA GLY A 49 10.67 -10.64 11.80
C GLY A 49 11.88 -10.58 10.89
N VAL A 50 11.75 -9.83 9.80
CA VAL A 50 12.75 -9.71 8.75
C VAL A 50 13.19 -8.25 8.64
N SER A 51 14.51 -8.03 8.60
CA SER A 51 15.11 -6.73 8.30
C SER A 51 16.00 -6.87 7.07
N ILE A 52 15.74 -6.06 6.05
CA ILE A 52 16.41 -6.15 4.76
C ILE A 52 16.89 -4.76 4.36
N THR A 53 18.13 -4.67 3.87
CA THR A 53 18.62 -3.44 3.25
C THR A 53 18.86 -3.65 1.78
N TYR A 54 18.17 -2.86 0.94
CA TYR A 54 18.40 -2.78 -0.50
C TYR A 54 19.30 -1.59 -0.83
N GLN A 55 20.12 -1.78 -1.85
CA GLN A 55 20.95 -0.70 -2.40
C GLN A 55 20.52 -0.43 -3.83
N ALA A 56 20.35 0.85 -4.17
CA ALA A 56 20.07 1.24 -5.54
C ALA A 56 21.23 0.84 -6.46
N VAL A 57 20.89 0.31 -7.65
CA VAL A 57 21.89 0.00 -8.69
C VAL A 57 22.52 1.27 -9.26
N LYS A 58 21.74 2.36 -9.29
CA LYS A 58 22.18 3.68 -9.68
C LYS A 58 22.98 4.33 -8.55
N ASP A 59 24.20 4.77 -8.82
CA ASP A 59 25.09 5.35 -7.79
C ASP A 59 24.50 6.63 -7.15
N ASN A 60 23.80 7.44 -7.92
CA ASN A 60 23.18 8.70 -7.46
C ASN A 60 21.70 8.74 -7.90
N PRO A 61 20.80 8.01 -7.23
CA PRO A 61 19.38 8.14 -7.47
C PRO A 61 18.89 9.52 -7.04
N THR A 62 17.89 10.04 -7.72
CA THR A 62 17.25 11.31 -7.31
C THR A 62 16.35 11.09 -6.10
N ASP A 63 16.06 12.16 -5.34
CA ASP A 63 15.14 12.10 -4.20
C ASP A 63 13.74 11.62 -4.60
N THR A 64 13.32 11.91 -5.84
CA THR A 64 12.04 11.42 -6.36
C THR A 64 12.08 9.92 -6.60
N GLU A 65 13.11 9.40 -7.28
CA GLU A 65 13.30 7.97 -7.50
C GLU A 65 13.34 7.20 -6.16
N MET A 66 14.03 7.74 -5.17
CA MET A 66 14.09 7.12 -3.84
C MET A 66 12.74 7.12 -3.13
N ARG A 67 12.00 8.24 -3.14
CA ARG A 67 10.67 8.32 -2.54
C ARG A 67 9.67 7.38 -3.21
N ASP A 68 9.66 7.34 -4.53
CA ASP A 68 8.75 6.47 -5.29
C ASP A 68 9.05 4.99 -5.02
N THR A 69 10.35 4.63 -4.93
CA THR A 69 10.77 3.28 -4.57
C THR A 69 10.37 2.92 -3.14
N ILE A 70 10.54 3.83 -2.18
CA ILE A 70 10.12 3.62 -0.80
C ILE A 70 8.61 3.40 -0.71
N ALA A 71 7.80 4.22 -1.38
CA ALA A 71 6.36 4.07 -1.41
C ALA A 71 5.95 2.69 -1.97
N MET A 72 6.54 2.28 -3.09
CA MET A 72 6.30 0.97 -3.68
C MET A 72 6.70 -0.19 -2.74
N MET A 73 7.85 -0.08 -2.09
CA MET A 73 8.32 -1.10 -1.15
C MET A 73 7.46 -1.14 0.12
N GLN A 74 6.96 0.01 0.57
CA GLN A 74 6.03 0.10 1.71
C GLN A 74 4.72 -0.65 1.39
N ASP A 75 4.12 -0.40 0.22
CA ASP A 75 2.89 -1.08 -0.23
C ASP A 75 3.07 -2.61 -0.28
N ARG A 76 4.24 -3.08 -0.71
CA ARG A 76 4.57 -4.52 -0.74
C ARG A 76 4.81 -5.10 0.63
N ALA A 77 5.49 -4.36 1.51
CA ALA A 77 5.78 -4.80 2.87
C ALA A 77 4.51 -4.88 3.72
N GLU A 78 3.55 -3.98 3.50
CA GLU A 78 2.26 -3.95 4.21
C GLU A 78 1.38 -5.18 3.96
N VAL A 79 1.60 -5.90 2.86
CA VAL A 79 0.93 -7.19 2.61
C VAL A 79 1.28 -8.23 3.68
N TYR A 80 2.50 -8.15 4.23
CA TYR A 80 2.98 -9.08 5.27
C TYR A 80 2.72 -8.58 6.68
N SER A 81 2.87 -7.28 6.90
CA SER A 81 2.64 -6.68 8.22
C SER A 81 2.27 -5.20 8.08
N THR A 82 1.14 -4.81 8.66
CA THR A 82 0.72 -3.38 8.75
C THR A 82 1.67 -2.54 9.62
N GLU A 83 2.59 -3.19 10.32
CA GLU A 83 3.62 -2.56 11.16
C GLU A 83 4.98 -2.49 10.46
N SER A 84 5.03 -2.87 9.16
CA SER A 84 6.24 -2.75 8.36
C SER A 84 6.68 -1.30 8.23
N SER A 85 7.99 -1.10 8.18
CA SER A 85 8.60 0.22 8.05
C SER A 85 9.62 0.20 6.92
N VAL A 86 9.50 1.14 6.00
CA VAL A 86 10.44 1.30 4.90
C VAL A 86 11.03 2.71 4.97
N VAL A 87 12.33 2.79 5.17
CA VAL A 87 13.02 4.07 5.36
C VAL A 87 14.25 4.18 4.47
N GLN A 88 14.54 5.41 4.05
CA GLN A 88 15.80 5.69 3.35
C GLN A 88 16.98 5.68 4.32
N GLU A 89 18.03 4.99 3.93
CA GLU A 89 19.30 4.95 4.66
C GLU A 89 20.43 5.55 3.80
N GLY A 90 20.86 6.74 4.16
CA GLY A 90 21.83 7.49 3.34
C GLY A 90 21.22 7.93 2.00
N ASN A 91 22.04 7.94 0.93
CA ASN A 91 21.63 8.49 -0.36
C ASN A 91 21.03 7.44 -1.33
N ASN A 92 21.40 6.16 -1.16
CA ASN A 92 21.10 5.12 -2.15
C ASN A 92 20.71 3.77 -1.54
N ARG A 93 20.36 3.74 -0.26
CA ARG A 93 19.90 2.52 0.42
C ARG A 93 18.51 2.72 1.01
N ILE A 94 17.78 1.61 1.10
CA ILE A 94 16.45 1.52 1.68
C ILE A 94 16.47 0.37 2.68
N SER A 95 16.16 0.65 3.94
CA SER A 95 15.95 -0.36 4.98
C SER A 95 14.48 -0.67 5.10
N ILE A 96 14.16 -1.96 5.14
CA ILE A 96 12.81 -2.50 5.24
C ILE A 96 12.75 -3.42 6.45
N ASP A 97 11.90 -3.08 7.40
CA ASP A 97 11.65 -3.85 8.61
C ASP A 97 10.22 -4.39 8.61
N ILE A 98 10.07 -5.70 8.70
CA ILE A 98 8.76 -6.38 8.67
C ILE A 98 8.65 -7.26 9.90
N PRO A 99 8.00 -6.79 10.97
CA PRO A 99 7.85 -7.56 12.20
C PRO A 99 6.82 -8.69 12.04
N GLY A 100 7.01 -9.78 12.80
CA GLY A 100 6.07 -10.88 12.92
C GLY A 100 6.06 -11.86 11.74
N VAL A 101 7.04 -11.78 10.84
CA VAL A 101 7.17 -12.70 9.69
C VAL A 101 8.18 -13.79 10.00
N GLU A 102 7.80 -15.05 9.76
CA GLU A 102 8.64 -16.22 10.01
C GLU A 102 9.44 -16.66 8.77
N ASN A 103 8.93 -16.38 7.56
CA ASN A 103 9.54 -16.83 6.30
C ASN A 103 10.22 -15.65 5.56
N ALA A 104 11.52 -15.50 5.82
CA ALA A 104 12.33 -14.46 5.19
C ALA A 104 12.48 -14.64 3.66
N ASP A 105 12.55 -15.87 3.18
CA ASP A 105 12.78 -16.14 1.75
C ASP A 105 11.58 -15.74 0.89
N GLU A 106 10.36 -15.97 1.37
CA GLU A 106 9.13 -15.56 0.69
C GLU A 106 9.05 -14.03 0.57
N VAL A 107 9.39 -13.33 1.65
CA VAL A 107 9.43 -11.87 1.68
C VAL A 107 10.47 -11.34 0.70
N LEU A 108 11.68 -11.88 0.71
CA LEU A 108 12.76 -11.50 -0.20
C LEU A 108 12.37 -11.70 -1.66
N GLU A 109 11.75 -12.84 -2.00
CA GLU A 109 11.27 -13.11 -3.34
C GLU A 109 10.20 -12.11 -3.77
N SER A 110 9.23 -11.83 -2.91
CA SER A 110 8.14 -10.91 -3.20
C SER A 110 8.61 -9.46 -3.35
N LEU A 111 9.43 -8.98 -2.43
CA LEU A 111 9.98 -7.62 -2.49
C LEU A 111 10.94 -7.43 -3.66
N GLY A 112 11.66 -8.47 -4.07
CA GLY A 112 12.61 -8.45 -5.18
C GLY A 112 11.96 -8.55 -6.56
N LYS A 113 10.67 -8.84 -6.67
CA LYS A 113 9.99 -8.90 -7.97
C LYS A 113 9.94 -7.51 -8.62
N GLU A 114 10.19 -7.45 -9.92
CA GLU A 114 9.99 -6.23 -10.70
C GLU A 114 8.51 -5.82 -10.63
N GLY A 115 8.25 -4.52 -10.44
CA GLY A 115 6.91 -3.97 -10.48
C GLY A 115 6.28 -4.18 -11.85
N THR A 116 5.03 -4.64 -11.87
CA THR A 116 4.28 -4.83 -13.12
C THR A 116 3.22 -3.75 -13.26
N LEU A 117 3.20 -3.08 -14.41
CA LEU A 117 2.13 -2.15 -14.78
C LEU A 117 1.48 -2.70 -16.06
N ASP A 118 0.21 -3.05 -15.97
CA ASP A 118 -0.53 -3.62 -17.08
C ASP A 118 -1.78 -2.80 -17.39
N PHE A 119 -2.05 -2.62 -18.70
CA PHE A 119 -3.27 -2.01 -19.21
C PHE A 119 -4.14 -3.11 -19.81
N VAL A 120 -5.32 -3.30 -19.26
CA VAL A 120 -6.19 -4.45 -19.57
C VAL A 120 -7.55 -3.94 -20.06
N ALA A 121 -8.02 -4.43 -21.20
CA ALA A 121 -9.35 -4.08 -21.68
C ALA A 121 -10.45 -4.68 -20.79
N ALA A 122 -11.58 -3.99 -20.65
CA ALA A 122 -12.68 -4.43 -19.81
C ALA A 122 -13.19 -5.85 -20.16
N ASP A 123 -13.15 -6.22 -21.42
CA ASP A 123 -13.62 -7.55 -21.87
C ASP A 123 -12.69 -8.70 -21.43
N ASP A 124 -11.42 -8.41 -21.14
CA ASP A 124 -10.42 -9.38 -20.71
C ASP A 124 -10.21 -9.37 -19.19
N MET A 125 -10.86 -8.44 -18.47
CA MET A 125 -10.78 -8.32 -17.02
C MET A 125 -11.85 -9.16 -16.33
N LYS A 126 -11.45 -9.90 -15.31
CA LYS A 126 -12.31 -10.63 -14.38
C LYS A 126 -11.88 -10.35 -12.96
N PHE A 127 -12.71 -10.71 -12.01
CA PHE A 127 -12.37 -10.62 -10.60
C PHE A 127 -12.68 -11.97 -9.94
N ASP A 128 -11.80 -12.41 -9.07
CA ASP A 128 -12.02 -13.58 -8.23
C ASP A 128 -13.07 -13.30 -7.11
N ASP A 129 -13.41 -14.31 -6.33
CA ASP A 129 -14.38 -14.17 -5.22
C ASP A 129 -13.88 -13.21 -4.11
N ALA A 130 -12.58 -12.96 -4.04
CA ALA A 130 -11.96 -12.02 -3.11
C ALA A 130 -11.83 -10.59 -3.70
N GLY A 131 -12.20 -10.39 -4.98
CA GLY A 131 -12.13 -9.10 -5.67
C GLY A 131 -10.76 -8.79 -6.30
N ASN A 132 -9.86 -9.77 -6.38
CA ASN A 132 -8.58 -9.56 -7.05
C ASN A 132 -8.74 -9.64 -8.57
N PRO A 133 -7.99 -8.84 -9.35
CA PRO A 133 -8.08 -8.86 -10.79
C PRO A 133 -7.44 -10.11 -11.39
N GLU A 134 -8.19 -10.79 -12.26
CA GLU A 134 -7.72 -11.89 -13.08
C GLU A 134 -7.79 -11.53 -14.56
N TYR A 135 -6.70 -11.67 -15.29
CA TYR A 135 -6.65 -11.39 -16.72
C TYR A 135 -5.55 -12.22 -17.40
N THR A 136 -5.77 -12.52 -18.67
CA THR A 136 -4.79 -13.27 -19.49
C THR A 136 -4.24 -12.46 -20.65
N LYS A 137 -4.96 -11.40 -21.05
CA LYS A 137 -4.56 -10.52 -22.14
C LYS A 137 -4.27 -9.12 -21.61
N VAL A 138 -3.17 -8.55 -22.06
CA VAL A 138 -2.69 -7.23 -21.72
C VAL A 138 -2.61 -6.39 -23.00
N VAL A 139 -3.27 -5.25 -23.03
CA VAL A 139 -3.18 -4.29 -24.13
C VAL A 139 -1.75 -3.81 -24.30
N CYS A 140 -1.21 -3.23 -23.24
CA CYS A 140 0.20 -2.86 -23.13
C CYS A 140 0.63 -2.93 -21.66
N SER A 141 1.93 -2.94 -21.43
CA SER A 141 2.51 -3.02 -20.09
C SER A 141 3.50 -1.89 -19.85
N GLY A 142 4.00 -1.73 -18.64
CA GLY A 142 4.93 -0.69 -18.22
C GLY A 142 6.13 -0.50 -19.15
N LYS A 143 6.65 -1.59 -19.75
CA LYS A 143 7.73 -1.51 -20.77
C LYS A 143 7.38 -0.72 -22.02
N HIS A 144 6.12 -0.44 -22.25
CA HIS A 144 5.64 0.37 -23.38
C HIS A 144 5.46 1.85 -22.99
N VAL A 145 5.43 2.17 -21.70
CA VAL A 145 5.38 3.52 -21.17
C VAL A 145 6.77 4.15 -21.32
N LYS A 146 6.83 5.33 -21.93
CA LYS A 146 8.06 6.10 -22.11
C LYS A 146 8.22 7.15 -21.01
N ASN A 147 7.11 7.78 -20.62
CA ASN A 147 7.07 8.79 -19.58
C ASN A 147 5.69 8.78 -18.90
N ALA A 148 5.67 9.13 -17.62
CA ALA A 148 4.47 9.33 -16.82
C ALA A 148 4.67 10.58 -15.94
N GLU A 149 3.78 11.57 -16.07
CA GLU A 149 3.85 12.81 -15.32
C GLU A 149 2.51 13.07 -14.63
N ALA A 150 2.57 13.49 -13.37
CA ALA A 150 1.39 13.96 -12.66
C ALA A 150 1.06 15.39 -13.10
N GLY A 151 -0.20 15.59 -13.50
CA GLY A 151 -0.71 16.87 -13.94
C GLY A 151 -2.00 17.25 -13.24
N THR A 152 -2.52 18.42 -13.55
CA THR A 152 -3.86 18.84 -13.16
C THR A 152 -4.61 19.33 -14.38
N GLN A 153 -5.82 18.82 -14.56
CA GLN A 153 -6.73 19.27 -15.60
C GLN A 153 -7.95 19.94 -14.94
N GLN A 154 -8.50 20.94 -15.60
CA GLN A 154 -9.75 21.53 -15.14
C GLN A 154 -10.91 20.88 -15.90
N ASP A 155 -11.84 20.29 -15.16
CA ASP A 155 -13.08 19.76 -15.74
C ASP A 155 -13.88 20.89 -16.40
N GLU A 156 -14.27 20.71 -17.64
CA GLU A 156 -14.93 21.76 -18.45
C GLU A 156 -16.33 22.12 -17.91
N ILE A 157 -17.00 21.19 -17.26
CA ILE A 157 -18.37 21.35 -16.77
C ILE A 157 -18.38 21.89 -15.35
N THR A 158 -17.67 21.20 -14.45
CA THR A 158 -17.66 21.54 -13.00
C THR A 158 -16.68 22.63 -12.64
N LYS A 159 -15.71 22.94 -13.53
CA LYS A 159 -14.58 23.87 -13.30
C LYS A 159 -13.67 23.46 -12.12
N ASN A 160 -13.84 22.28 -11.58
CA ASN A 160 -12.97 21.73 -10.55
C ASN A 160 -11.62 21.31 -11.13
N LYS A 161 -10.57 21.40 -10.33
CA LYS A 161 -9.26 20.84 -10.68
C LYS A 161 -9.29 19.33 -10.37
N GLU A 162 -8.93 18.55 -11.35
CA GLU A 162 -8.75 17.10 -11.22
C GLU A 162 -7.27 16.75 -11.39
N TYR A 163 -6.80 15.82 -10.58
CA TYR A 163 -5.46 15.28 -10.75
C TYR A 163 -5.49 14.21 -11.85
N VAL A 164 -4.57 14.34 -12.79
CA VAL A 164 -4.43 13.43 -13.93
C VAL A 164 -3.01 12.90 -14.00
N VAL A 165 -2.84 11.75 -14.62
CA VAL A 165 -1.53 11.22 -14.99
C VAL A 165 -1.42 11.25 -16.52
N GLU A 166 -0.47 12.03 -17.03
CA GLU A 166 -0.16 12.07 -18.45
C GLU A 166 0.82 10.96 -18.79
N LEU A 167 0.39 10.04 -19.66
CA LEU A 167 1.21 8.92 -20.10
C LEU A 167 1.66 9.11 -21.53
N SER A 168 2.94 8.92 -21.79
CA SER A 168 3.46 8.77 -23.15
C SER A 168 3.98 7.37 -23.38
N PHE A 169 3.66 6.82 -24.54
CA PHE A 169 4.05 5.49 -24.94
C PHE A 169 5.16 5.50 -25.98
N ASN A 170 5.93 4.43 -26.06
CA ASN A 170 6.79 4.18 -27.19
C ASN A 170 5.96 3.75 -28.42
N ALA A 171 6.57 3.70 -29.61
CA ALA A 171 5.87 3.39 -30.87
C ALA A 171 5.03 2.11 -30.85
N LYS A 172 5.50 1.07 -30.12
CA LYS A 172 4.75 -0.20 -29.97
C LYS A 172 3.56 -0.04 -29.04
N GLY A 173 3.74 0.66 -27.93
CA GLY A 173 2.69 0.98 -26.97
C GLY A 173 1.59 1.84 -27.58
N THR A 174 1.98 2.94 -28.28
CA THR A 174 1.05 3.82 -28.99
C THR A 174 0.14 3.02 -29.94
N LYS A 175 0.73 2.16 -30.77
CA LYS A 175 -0.05 1.35 -31.72
C LYS A 175 -1.06 0.42 -31.02
N LYS A 176 -0.61 -0.26 -29.96
CA LYS A 176 -1.47 -1.18 -29.21
C LYS A 176 -2.59 -0.43 -28.45
N PHE A 177 -2.22 0.70 -27.84
CA PHE A 177 -3.17 1.49 -27.07
C PHE A 177 -4.19 2.16 -27.98
N ALA A 178 -3.78 2.69 -29.14
CA ALA A 178 -4.67 3.22 -30.18
C ALA A 178 -5.69 2.18 -30.64
N GLN A 179 -5.24 0.95 -30.92
CA GLN A 179 -6.15 -0.12 -31.31
C GLN A 179 -7.16 -0.44 -30.20
N ALA A 180 -6.72 -0.55 -28.95
CA ALA A 180 -7.60 -0.85 -27.83
C ALA A 180 -8.59 0.27 -27.56
N THR A 181 -8.16 1.54 -27.66
CA THR A 181 -9.06 2.69 -27.51
C THR A 181 -10.08 2.78 -28.66
N ALA A 182 -9.69 2.46 -29.90
CA ALA A 182 -10.63 2.39 -31.03
C ALA A 182 -11.71 1.32 -30.83
N GLU A 183 -11.33 0.16 -30.28
CA GLU A 183 -12.28 -0.92 -29.96
C GLU A 183 -13.20 -0.57 -28.78
N ALA A 184 -12.67 0.11 -27.77
CA ALA A 184 -13.39 0.47 -26.55
C ALA A 184 -14.29 1.71 -26.69
N TYR A 185 -13.91 2.68 -27.51
CA TYR A 185 -14.54 4.00 -27.63
C TYR A 185 -16.04 3.94 -28.01
N PRO A 186 -16.50 3.15 -29.01
CA PRO A 186 -17.92 3.13 -29.40
C PRO A 186 -18.87 2.78 -28.26
N SER A 187 -18.40 1.96 -27.32
CA SER A 187 -19.17 1.50 -26.16
C SER A 187 -18.73 2.14 -24.86
N ARG A 188 -17.78 3.08 -24.90
CA ARG A 188 -17.16 3.71 -23.73
C ARG A 188 -16.67 2.72 -22.67
N LYS A 189 -16.12 1.58 -23.14
CA LYS A 189 -15.56 0.57 -22.26
C LYS A 189 -14.36 1.12 -21.50
N GLN A 190 -14.11 0.53 -20.34
CA GLN A 190 -12.96 0.90 -19.49
C GLN A 190 -11.69 0.19 -19.96
N ILE A 191 -10.56 0.83 -19.72
CA ILE A 191 -9.26 0.20 -19.71
C ILE A 191 -8.76 0.22 -18.28
N TYR A 192 -8.55 -0.96 -17.69
CA TYR A 192 -8.06 -1.12 -16.34
C TYR A 192 -6.54 -0.91 -16.31
N ILE A 193 -6.09 -0.13 -15.36
CA ILE A 193 -4.68 0.09 -15.05
C ILE A 193 -4.38 -0.71 -13.79
N VAL A 194 -3.61 -1.77 -13.97
CA VAL A 194 -3.26 -2.72 -12.89
C VAL A 194 -1.78 -2.59 -12.57
N TYR A 195 -1.47 -2.41 -11.31
CA TYR A 195 -0.11 -2.35 -10.79
C TYR A 195 0.07 -3.39 -9.70
N ASP A 196 1.06 -4.27 -9.85
CA ASP A 196 1.37 -5.37 -8.92
C ASP A 196 0.13 -6.18 -8.51
N GLY A 197 -0.74 -6.48 -9.49
CA GLY A 197 -1.97 -7.24 -9.25
C GLY A 197 -3.10 -6.45 -8.56
N LYS A 198 -2.96 -5.14 -8.37
CA LYS A 198 -4.01 -4.26 -7.83
C LYS A 198 -4.52 -3.31 -8.90
N VAL A 199 -5.85 -3.14 -8.99
CA VAL A 199 -6.44 -2.14 -9.88
C VAL A 199 -6.22 -0.76 -9.29
N LEU A 200 -5.42 0.07 -9.97
CA LEU A 200 -5.22 1.48 -9.60
C LEU A 200 -6.36 2.36 -10.10
N SER A 201 -6.81 2.12 -11.34
CA SER A 201 -7.84 2.93 -11.98
C SER A 201 -8.48 2.15 -13.13
N ALA A 202 -9.69 2.55 -13.50
CA ALA A 202 -10.44 1.96 -14.62
C ALA A 202 -11.18 3.06 -15.42
N PRO A 203 -10.44 3.99 -16.06
CA PRO A 203 -11.04 5.07 -16.82
C PRO A 203 -11.82 4.54 -18.03
N ALA A 204 -12.98 5.15 -18.28
CA ALA A 204 -13.74 4.91 -19.52
C ALA A 204 -13.06 5.65 -20.68
N VAL A 205 -12.96 4.99 -21.82
CA VAL A 205 -12.39 5.59 -23.04
C VAL A 205 -13.31 6.67 -23.58
N GLN A 206 -12.80 7.91 -23.65
CA GLN A 206 -13.53 9.08 -24.09
C GLN A 206 -13.30 9.42 -25.57
N ALA A 207 -12.18 8.97 -26.12
CA ALA A 207 -11.81 9.18 -27.53
C ALA A 207 -10.88 8.04 -28.00
N GLU A 208 -10.82 7.86 -29.31
CA GLU A 208 -9.75 7.09 -29.95
C GLU A 208 -8.45 7.91 -29.88
N ILE A 209 -7.35 7.28 -29.45
CA ILE A 209 -6.03 7.90 -29.24
C ILE A 209 -5.05 7.41 -30.28
#